data_52cc70860b3ca375f589ea2364ddfd44
#
_entry.id   52cc70860b3ca375f589ea2364ddfd44
#
_cell.length_a   1.000
_cell.length_b   1.000
_cell.length_c   1.000
_cell.angle_alpha   90.00
_cell.angle_beta   90.00
_cell.angle_gamma   90.00
#
_symmetry.space_group_name_H-M   'P 1'
#
loop_
_entity.id
_entity.type
_entity.pdbx_description
1 polymer ?
#
loop_
_entity_poly.entity_id
_entity_poly.type
_entity_poly.pdbx_seq_one_letter_code
_entity_poly.pdbx_strand_id
1 'polypeptide(L)'
;MPKNHKRVGGINIRSVFMKLKLIIAAIMLSMIAFLSSCSLTLPVAATSNPIGSKIGTAKATGFLGVLFFDQDASIQTAAKNGGITKVATVDIKQGNILGIVVTYETIVTGD
;
A
#
# COMPACT_ATOMS: atom_id res chain seq x y z
N MET A 1 47.56 -21.50 34.50
CA MET A 1 47.31 -20.96 34.18
C MET A 1 46.40 -20.59 33.53
N PRO A 2 46.10 -20.43 32.92
CA PRO A 2 45.41 -19.95 32.41
C PRO A 2 44.31 -19.73 32.20
N LYS A 3 43.88 -19.21 32.21
CA LYS A 3 42.87 -18.80 32.31
C LYS A 3 42.36 -18.30 31.12
N ASN A 4 42.77 -18.31 30.22
CA ASN A 4 42.30 -17.78 29.15
C ASN A 4 41.16 -18.42 28.65
N HIS A 5 40.91 -19.46 29.02
CA HIS A 5 39.86 -20.09 28.55
C HIS A 5 38.63 -19.30 28.57
N LYS A 6 38.65 -18.30 29.32
CA LYS A 6 37.51 -17.57 29.38
C LYS A 6 37.23 -16.96 28.16
N ARG A 7 38.02 -16.80 27.30
CA ARG A 7 37.70 -16.21 26.18
C ARG A 7 37.15 -17.16 25.26
N VAL A 8 36.95 -18.30 25.56
CA VAL A 8 36.45 -19.25 24.73
C VAL A 8 35.25 -18.77 23.99
N GLY A 9 35.27 -18.80 22.73
CA GLY A 9 34.24 -18.27 21.98
C GLY A 9 34.37 -16.80 21.69
N GLY A 10 35.14 -16.15 22.51
CA GLY A 10 35.37 -14.73 22.31
C GLY A 10 34.10 -13.89 22.29
N ILE A 11 33.01 -14.40 22.77
CA ILE A 11 31.77 -13.71 22.72
C ILE A 11 31.59 -12.86 23.96
N ASN A 12 31.59 -11.57 23.76
CA ASN A 12 31.32 -10.63 24.82
C ASN A 12 29.86 -10.28 24.77
N ILE A 13 29.11 -10.53 25.82
CA ILE A 13 27.69 -10.30 25.88
C ILE A 13 27.35 -8.83 25.58
N ARG A 14 28.14 -7.91 26.10
CA ARG A 14 27.91 -6.49 25.81
C ARG A 14 28.03 -6.20 24.31
N SER A 15 29.03 -6.78 23.67
CA SER A 15 29.22 -6.61 22.25
C SER A 15 28.08 -7.20 21.45
N VAL A 16 27.58 -8.35 21.88
CA VAL A 16 26.43 -8.99 21.21
C VAL A 16 25.18 -8.14 21.39
N PHE A 17 24.94 -7.61 22.59
CA PHE A 17 23.79 -6.74 22.80
C PHE A 17 23.89 -5.44 22.01
N MET A 18 25.07 -4.86 21.89
CA MET A 18 25.25 -3.66 21.08
C MET A 18 25.00 -3.94 19.61
N LYS A 19 25.50 -5.04 19.09
CA LYS A 19 25.25 -5.44 17.72
C LYS A 19 23.76 -5.71 17.48
N LEU A 20 23.13 -6.36 18.44
CA LEU A 20 21.70 -6.64 18.34
C LEU A 20 20.88 -5.36 18.34
N LYS A 21 21.22 -4.39 19.16
CA LYS A 21 20.55 -3.09 19.17
C LYS A 21 20.74 -2.35 17.85
N LEU A 22 21.94 -2.41 17.28
CA LEU A 22 22.22 -1.79 15.99
C LEU A 22 21.43 -2.45 14.86
N ILE A 23 21.32 -3.75 14.90
CA ILE A 23 20.55 -4.50 13.89
C ILE A 23 19.07 -4.15 14.01
N ILE A 24 18.52 -4.10 15.22
CA ILE A 24 17.13 -3.73 15.45
C ILE A 24 16.87 -2.30 14.98
N ALA A 25 17.78 -1.38 15.30
CA ALA A 25 17.65 0.01 14.89
C ALA A 25 17.69 0.14 13.35
N ALA A 26 18.56 -0.61 12.70
CA ALA A 26 18.66 -0.63 11.24
C ALA A 26 17.38 -1.18 10.60
N ILE A 27 16.82 -2.24 11.17
CA ILE A 27 15.58 -2.84 10.70
C ILE A 27 14.42 -1.85 10.87
N MET A 28 14.32 -1.20 12.03
CA MET A 28 13.27 -0.22 12.27
C MET A 28 13.38 0.98 11.34
N LEU A 29 14.58 1.47 11.11
CA LEU A 29 14.82 2.58 10.20
C LEU A 29 14.45 2.19 8.77
N SER A 30 14.80 0.99 8.36
CA SER A 30 14.45 0.45 7.05
C SER A 30 12.94 0.32 6.89
N MET A 31 12.24 -0.14 7.92
CA MET A 31 10.78 -0.24 7.89
C MET A 31 10.12 1.13 7.75
N ILE A 32 10.65 2.15 8.40
CA ILE A 32 10.13 3.51 8.28
C ILE A 32 10.29 4.02 6.85
N ALA A 33 11.41 3.71 6.21
CA ALA A 33 11.65 4.11 4.82
C ALA A 33 10.67 3.46 3.84
N PHE A 34 10.21 2.24 4.16
CA PHE A 34 9.24 1.54 3.32
C PHE A 34 7.79 1.94 3.62
N LEU A 35 7.55 2.69 4.69
CA LEU A 35 6.21 3.14 5.03
C LEU A 35 5.72 4.27 4.13
N SER A 36 6.51 4.75 3.19
CA SER A 36 6.04 5.72 2.25
C SER A 36 4.97 5.07 1.37
N SER A 37 3.74 5.38 1.64
CA SER A 37 2.64 4.93 0.82
C SER A 37 2.65 5.75 -0.46
N CYS A 38 2.75 5.08 -1.57
CA CYS A 38 2.72 5.71 -2.86
C CYS A 38 1.33 5.54 -3.45
N SER A 39 0.70 6.63 -3.83
CA SER A 39 -0.61 6.61 -4.43
C SER A 39 -0.53 7.32 -5.79
N LEU A 40 -1.08 6.68 -6.80
CA LEU A 40 -1.06 7.20 -8.16
C LEU A 40 -2.47 7.18 -8.72
N THR A 41 -2.91 8.27 -9.29
CA THR A 41 -4.20 8.36 -9.96
C THR A 41 -3.98 8.42 -11.46
N LEU A 42 -4.59 7.49 -12.18
CA LEU A 42 -4.45 7.37 -13.62
C LEU A 42 -5.80 7.57 -14.31
N PRO A 43 -5.86 8.37 -15.37
CA PRO A 43 -7.08 8.49 -16.15
C PRO A 43 -7.29 7.21 -16.95
N VAL A 44 -8.53 6.71 -16.96
CA VAL A 44 -8.87 5.50 -17.69
C VAL A 44 -9.71 5.84 -18.93
N ALA A 45 -10.73 6.66 -18.78
CA ALA A 45 -11.62 6.99 -19.86
C ALA A 45 -12.29 8.33 -19.63
N ALA A 46 -12.64 8.99 -20.72
CA ALA A 46 -13.44 10.19 -20.71
C ALA A 46 -14.46 10.11 -21.83
N THR A 47 -15.64 10.61 -21.58
CA THR A 47 -16.71 10.62 -22.56
C THR A 47 -17.00 12.05 -23.01
N SER A 48 -17.91 12.21 -23.96
CA SER A 48 -18.36 13.52 -24.39
C SER A 48 -19.40 14.14 -23.45
N ASN A 49 -19.81 13.41 -22.42
CA ASN A 49 -20.75 13.93 -21.44
C ASN A 49 -20.08 15.02 -20.59
N PRO A 50 -20.83 16.04 -20.16
CA PRO A 50 -20.25 17.07 -19.30
C PRO A 50 -19.89 16.45 -17.94
N ILE A 51 -18.89 17.02 -17.29
CA ILE A 51 -18.53 16.62 -15.96
C ILE A 51 -19.68 16.97 -15.04
N GLY A 52 -20.35 15.95 -14.52
CA GLY A 52 -21.51 16.16 -13.69
C GLY A 52 -21.15 16.47 -12.24
N SER A 53 -22.18 16.61 -11.43
CA SER A 53 -22.01 16.91 -10.02
C SER A 53 -21.87 15.64 -9.17
N LYS A 54 -21.98 14.47 -9.75
CA LYS A 54 -21.93 13.21 -9.00
C LYS A 54 -20.58 12.53 -9.13
N ILE A 55 -20.12 11.99 -8.04
CA ILE A 55 -18.89 11.21 -7.97
C ILE A 55 -19.22 9.89 -7.31
N GLY A 56 -18.83 8.80 -7.94
CA GLY A 56 -18.97 7.47 -7.38
C GLY A 56 -17.62 6.77 -7.32
N THR A 57 -17.42 5.98 -6.30
CA THR A 57 -16.16 5.25 -6.12
C THR A 57 -16.43 3.79 -5.78
N ALA A 58 -15.53 2.94 -6.24
CA ALA A 58 -15.51 1.54 -5.85
C ALA A 58 -14.07 1.16 -5.56
N LYS A 59 -13.83 0.47 -4.47
CA LYS A 59 -12.48 0.20 -3.99
C LYS A 59 -12.27 -1.28 -3.77
N ALA A 60 -11.11 -1.77 -4.17
CA ALA A 60 -10.66 -3.12 -3.90
C ALA A 60 -9.30 -3.08 -3.23
N THR A 61 -9.13 -3.90 -2.21
CA THR A 61 -7.87 -4.00 -1.46
C THR A 61 -7.33 -5.41 -1.60
N GLY A 62 -6.08 -5.53 -1.99
CA GLY A 62 -5.41 -6.81 -2.13
C GLY A 62 -4.20 -6.88 -1.22
N PHE A 63 -3.88 -8.09 -0.77
CA PHE A 63 -2.71 -8.35 0.02
C PHE A 63 -1.70 -9.14 -0.79
N LEU A 64 -0.43 -8.78 -0.68
CA LEU A 64 0.67 -9.43 -1.39
C LEU A 64 0.48 -9.45 -2.92
N GLY A 65 -0.38 -8.59 -3.43
CA GLY A 65 -0.65 -8.48 -4.87
C GLY A 65 -1.43 -9.63 -5.47
N VAL A 66 -1.83 -10.63 -4.67
CA VAL A 66 -2.54 -11.82 -5.17
C VAL A 66 -3.78 -12.18 -4.37
N LEU A 67 -3.91 -11.70 -3.14
CA LEU A 67 -5.03 -12.06 -2.29
C LEU A 67 -6.07 -10.94 -2.30
N PHE A 68 -7.05 -11.06 -3.16
CA PHE A 68 -8.17 -10.14 -3.21
C PHE A 68 -9.40 -10.86 -2.66
N PHE A 69 -10.05 -10.25 -1.67
CA PHE A 69 -11.21 -10.84 -1.03
C PHE A 69 -12.48 -10.17 -1.55
N ASP A 70 -13.19 -10.87 -2.43
CA ASP A 70 -14.53 -10.47 -2.92
C ASP A 70 -14.77 -8.97 -3.04
N GLN A 71 -13.82 -8.28 -3.61
CA GLN A 71 -13.91 -6.84 -3.73
C GLN A 71 -14.13 -6.44 -5.17
N ASP A 72 -14.97 -5.46 -5.37
CA ASP A 72 -15.35 -5.01 -6.69
C ASP A 72 -15.02 -3.53 -6.86
N ALA A 73 -14.01 -3.25 -7.65
CA ALA A 73 -13.61 -1.90 -8.04
C ALA A 73 -14.05 -1.60 -9.47
N SER A 74 -15.16 -2.16 -9.91
CA SER A 74 -15.63 -1.96 -11.27
C SER A 74 -16.23 -0.57 -11.48
N ILE A 75 -16.23 -0.14 -12.73
CA ILE A 75 -16.83 1.12 -13.14
C ILE A 75 -18.33 1.08 -12.83
N GLN A 76 -18.96 -0.06 -13.06
CA GLN A 76 -20.37 -0.23 -12.82
C GLN A 76 -20.74 -0.02 -11.36
N THR A 77 -19.96 -0.62 -10.46
CA THR A 77 -20.18 -0.47 -9.01
C THR A 77 -19.90 0.96 -8.57
N ALA A 78 -18.86 1.59 -9.08
CA ALA A 78 -18.54 2.98 -8.74
C ALA A 78 -19.67 3.91 -9.19
N ALA A 79 -20.17 3.74 -10.40
CA ALA A 79 -21.27 4.55 -10.92
C ALA A 79 -22.55 4.34 -10.09
N LYS A 80 -22.82 3.11 -9.71
CA LYS A 80 -24.00 2.80 -8.89
C LYS A 80 -23.88 3.44 -7.51
N ASN A 81 -22.71 3.39 -6.91
CA ASN A 81 -22.49 4.00 -5.60
C ASN A 81 -22.66 5.51 -5.62
N GLY A 82 -22.34 6.15 -6.73
CA GLY A 82 -22.52 7.59 -6.90
C GLY A 82 -23.87 8.00 -7.46
N GLY A 83 -24.73 7.04 -7.81
CA GLY A 83 -26.01 7.34 -8.44
C GLY A 83 -25.87 7.93 -9.83
N ILE A 84 -24.80 7.54 -10.53
CA ILE A 84 -24.45 8.10 -11.85
C ILE A 84 -25.10 7.26 -12.94
N THR A 85 -25.85 7.91 -13.81
CA THR A 85 -26.46 7.27 -14.99
C THR A 85 -25.73 7.62 -16.28
N LYS A 86 -25.08 8.78 -16.31
CA LYS A 86 -24.30 9.22 -17.47
C LYS A 86 -22.86 9.46 -17.03
N VAL A 87 -21.98 8.57 -17.39
CA VAL A 87 -20.58 8.64 -17.01
C VAL A 87 -19.85 9.68 -17.86
N ALA A 88 -19.13 10.57 -17.21
CA ALA A 88 -18.30 11.57 -17.87
C ALA A 88 -16.83 11.16 -17.88
N THR A 89 -16.26 10.86 -16.72
CA THR A 89 -14.85 10.45 -16.61
C THR A 89 -14.71 9.24 -15.70
N VAL A 90 -13.66 8.48 -15.95
CA VAL A 90 -13.30 7.35 -15.12
C VAL A 90 -11.79 7.42 -14.84
N ASP A 91 -11.43 7.41 -13.58
CA ASP A 91 -10.04 7.39 -13.15
C ASP A 91 -9.80 6.20 -12.24
N ILE A 92 -8.58 5.73 -12.24
CA ILE A 92 -8.16 4.69 -11.32
C ILE A 92 -7.09 5.25 -10.39
N LYS A 93 -7.30 5.09 -9.10
CA LYS A 93 -6.32 5.42 -8.09
C LYS A 93 -5.71 4.14 -7.54
N GLN A 94 -4.42 4.03 -7.68
CA GLN A 94 -3.66 2.90 -7.20
C GLN A 94 -2.89 3.31 -5.97
N GLY A 95 -3.03 2.56 -4.90
CA GLY A 95 -2.25 2.76 -3.69
C GLY A 95 -1.45 1.51 -3.36
N ASN A 96 -0.28 1.70 -2.81
CA ASN A 96 0.58 0.60 -2.40
C ASN A 96 1.22 0.96 -1.07
N ILE A 97 1.03 0.10 -0.08
CA ILE A 97 1.61 0.28 1.24
C ILE A 97 2.59 -0.86 1.47
N LEU A 98 3.87 -0.53 1.58
CA LEU A 98 4.95 -1.49 1.85
C LEU A 98 5.06 -2.63 0.82
N GLY A 99 4.47 -2.51 -0.35
CA GLY A 99 4.42 -3.60 -1.31
C GLY A 99 3.56 -4.77 -0.86
N ILE A 100 2.93 -4.68 0.29
CA ILE A 100 2.12 -5.76 0.87
C ILE A 100 0.65 -5.51 0.63
N VAL A 101 0.19 -4.28 0.86
CA VAL A 101 -1.21 -3.92 0.67
C VAL A 101 -1.33 -3.07 -0.58
N VAL A 102 -2.11 -3.53 -1.53
CA VAL A 102 -2.36 -2.82 -2.78
C VAL A 102 -3.84 -2.45 -2.82
N THR A 103 -4.14 -1.20 -3.12
CA THR A 103 -5.52 -0.74 -3.23
C THR A 103 -5.76 -0.21 -4.63
N TYR A 104 -6.93 -0.57 -5.17
CA TYR A 104 -7.42 -0.04 -6.43
C TYR A 104 -8.75 0.64 -6.18
N GLU A 105 -8.85 1.88 -6.57
CA GLU A 105 -10.08 2.64 -6.42
C GLU A 105 -10.48 3.19 -7.78
N THR A 106 -11.67 2.88 -8.22
CA THR A 106 -12.24 3.42 -9.45
C THR A 106 -13.09 4.61 -9.10
N ILE A 107 -12.82 5.74 -9.71
CA ILE A 107 -13.52 7.00 -9.47
C ILE A 107 -14.25 7.36 -10.75
N VAL A 108 -15.57 7.47 -10.66
CA VAL A 108 -16.42 7.80 -11.80
C VAL A 108 -17.11 9.14 -11.53
N THR A 109 -17.07 10.03 -12.50
CA THR A 109 -17.83 11.28 -12.42
C THR A 109 -18.89 11.30 -13.50
N GLY A 110 -19.95 12.03 -13.26
CA GLY A 110 -21.05 12.16 -14.23
C GLY A 110 -22.32 12.69 -13.59
N ASP A 111 -23.42 12.36 -14.22
CA ASP A 111 -24.76 12.76 -13.75
C ASP A 111 -25.70 11.57 -13.58
#